data_514cdd9b1daa90030a6353449c4ce801
#
_entry.id   514cdd9b1daa90030a6353449c4ce801
#
_cell.length_a   1.000
_cell.length_b   1.000
_cell.length_c   1.000
_cell.angle_alpha   90.00
_cell.angle_beta   90.00
_cell.angle_gamma   90.00
#
_symmetry.space_group_name_H-M   'P 1'
#
loop_
_entity.id
_entity.type
_entity.pdbx_description
1 polymer ?
#
loop_
_entity_poly.entity_id
_entity_poly.type
_entity_poly.pdbx_seq_one_letter_code
_entity_poly.pdbx_strand_id
1 'polypeptide(L)'
;MSASASAFFPHFHSSPNSSIHLQRKLIQQAAQQSFNAAIEFAQEEGNTAAIAHLTCITAPRASTWKSVIPSCKLHVLIDAYYRIAARLSLALPPYRNRLPDDCASCGAKGAIRDDSWHHLSCNAHKRREINIRHDTVVHALYTHATQSGAAAVKEPVGLSTEDGRRPDLQIVIPGESLLTDVVVSHPLCPTHLAPASKEHLATARSAELRKHRNYADVADAQCARFLPFSAETTGGLGKDAEELIDQISLACRDHLALPSHYHIANGVRASVAIAVQKGNALAIFGGYSRAVKHAGQPHAAA
;
A
#
# COMPACT_ATOMS: atom_id res chain seq x y z
N MET A 1 62.06 -27.00 -32.26
CA MET A 1 60.94 -26.28 -32.91
C MET A 1 59.74 -26.38 -31.96
N SER A 2 59.56 -25.39 -31.11
CA SER A 2 58.44 -25.34 -30.17
C SER A 2 57.57 -24.13 -30.56
N ALA A 3 56.37 -24.40 -31.02
CA ALA A 3 55.38 -23.38 -31.34
C ALA A 3 54.55 -23.09 -30.07
N SER A 4 54.69 -21.90 -29.53
CA SER A 4 53.87 -21.39 -28.43
C SER A 4 52.52 -20.92 -28.96
N ALA A 5 51.46 -21.59 -28.53
CA ALA A 5 50.09 -21.11 -28.76
C ALA A 5 49.75 -20.00 -27.77
N SER A 6 49.84 -18.77 -28.23
CA SER A 6 49.32 -17.58 -27.53
C SER A 6 47.81 -17.54 -27.70
N ALA A 7 47.09 -17.87 -26.64
CA ALA A 7 45.64 -17.80 -26.61
C ALA A 7 45.21 -16.31 -26.58
N PHE A 8 44.46 -15.90 -27.58
CA PHE A 8 43.79 -14.63 -27.73
C PHE A 8 42.61 -14.56 -26.72
N PHE A 9 42.80 -13.92 -25.57
CA PHE A 9 41.68 -13.44 -24.75
C PHE A 9 41.48 -11.96 -25.06
N PRO A 10 40.35 -11.56 -25.62
CA PRO A 10 40.08 -10.15 -25.73
C PRO A 10 39.88 -9.57 -24.32
N HIS A 11 40.71 -8.59 -23.95
CA HIS A 11 40.54 -7.80 -22.75
C HIS A 11 39.23 -7.01 -22.85
N PHE A 12 38.16 -7.51 -22.28
CA PHE A 12 36.94 -6.75 -22.02
C PHE A 12 37.24 -5.76 -20.87
N HIS A 13 37.72 -4.58 -21.21
CA HIS A 13 37.66 -3.42 -20.32
C HIS A 13 36.21 -2.88 -20.31
N SER A 14 35.26 -3.62 -19.74
CA SER A 14 33.95 -3.07 -19.40
C SER A 14 34.12 -2.23 -18.14
N SER A 15 33.74 -0.94 -18.21
CA SER A 15 33.70 -0.11 -17.00
C SER A 15 32.79 -0.77 -15.94
N PRO A 16 33.07 -0.68 -14.63
CA PRO A 16 32.25 -1.29 -13.57
C PRO A 16 30.76 -0.94 -13.68
N ASN A 17 30.41 0.22 -14.22
CA ASN A 17 29.04 0.67 -14.44
C ASN A 17 28.32 -0.11 -15.56
N SER A 18 29.01 -0.62 -16.58
CA SER A 18 28.37 -1.35 -17.67
C SER A 18 27.94 -2.75 -17.25
N SER A 19 28.71 -3.42 -16.40
CA SER A 19 28.37 -4.76 -15.91
C SER A 19 27.17 -4.74 -14.95
N ILE A 20 27.11 -3.73 -14.05
CA ILE A 20 25.95 -3.54 -13.14
C ILE A 20 24.70 -3.21 -13.93
N HIS A 21 24.81 -2.39 -14.98
CA HIS A 21 23.67 -2.06 -15.83
C HIS A 21 23.15 -3.29 -16.59
N LEU A 22 24.05 -4.12 -17.11
CA LEU A 22 23.69 -5.38 -17.77
C LEU A 22 23.02 -6.36 -16.82
N GLN A 23 23.57 -6.54 -15.62
CA GLN A 23 22.95 -7.40 -14.60
C GLN A 23 21.54 -6.95 -14.24
N ARG A 24 21.32 -5.65 -14.03
CA ARG A 24 19.98 -5.09 -13.76
C ARG A 24 19.02 -5.37 -14.91
N LYS A 25 19.43 -5.18 -16.16
CA LYS A 25 18.60 -5.50 -17.33
C LYS A 25 18.24 -6.99 -17.39
N LEU A 26 19.19 -7.87 -17.17
CA LEU A 26 18.94 -9.32 -17.19
C LEU A 26 17.99 -9.75 -16.07
N ILE A 27 18.15 -9.22 -14.86
CA ILE A 27 17.23 -9.47 -13.74
C ILE A 27 15.82 -8.95 -14.07
N GLN A 28 15.70 -7.77 -14.65
CA GLN A 28 14.39 -7.21 -15.05
C GLN A 28 13.73 -8.05 -16.14
N GLN A 29 14.49 -8.51 -17.14
CA GLN A 29 13.97 -9.39 -18.20
C GLN A 29 13.51 -10.74 -17.64
N ALA A 30 14.31 -11.38 -16.78
CA ALA A 30 13.93 -12.63 -16.13
C ALA A 30 12.69 -12.48 -15.25
N ALA A 31 12.60 -11.39 -14.49
CA ALA A 31 11.42 -11.08 -13.67
C ALA A 31 10.17 -10.89 -14.55
N GLN A 32 10.29 -10.15 -15.66
CA GLN A 32 9.18 -9.94 -16.60
C GLN A 32 8.73 -11.23 -17.27
N GLN A 33 9.67 -12.09 -17.68
CA GLN A 33 9.36 -13.41 -18.26
C GLN A 33 8.63 -14.29 -17.25
N SER A 34 9.12 -14.35 -16.00
CA SER A 34 8.47 -15.12 -14.93
C SER A 34 7.08 -14.60 -14.62
N PHE A 35 6.88 -13.27 -14.62
CA PHE A 35 5.58 -12.64 -14.42
C PHE A 35 4.62 -13.01 -15.56
N ASN A 36 5.05 -12.89 -16.82
CA ASN A 36 4.21 -13.22 -17.97
C ASN A 36 3.79 -14.70 -17.94
N ALA A 37 4.74 -15.62 -17.68
CA ALA A 37 4.43 -17.04 -17.55
C ALA A 37 3.43 -17.33 -16.41
N ALA A 38 3.55 -16.65 -15.28
CA ALA A 38 2.60 -16.80 -14.17
C ALA A 38 1.20 -16.26 -14.52
N ILE A 39 1.11 -15.17 -15.27
CA ILE A 39 -0.18 -14.62 -15.76
C ILE A 39 -0.81 -15.57 -16.79
N GLU A 40 -0.04 -16.06 -17.74
CA GLU A 40 -0.51 -17.02 -18.76
C GLU A 40 -1.06 -18.28 -18.09
N PHE A 41 -0.31 -18.87 -17.16
CA PHE A 41 -0.77 -20.01 -16.39
C PHE A 41 -2.07 -19.74 -15.63
N ALA A 42 -2.16 -18.58 -14.95
CA ALA A 42 -3.36 -18.22 -14.21
C ALA A 42 -4.58 -17.96 -15.13
N GLN A 43 -4.33 -17.50 -16.38
CA GLN A 43 -5.37 -17.34 -17.41
C GLN A 43 -5.87 -18.70 -17.92
N GLU A 44 -4.95 -19.64 -18.19
CA GLU A 44 -5.29 -21.01 -18.61
C GLU A 44 -6.16 -21.72 -17.56
N GLU A 45 -5.83 -21.52 -16.26
CA GLU A 45 -6.61 -22.06 -15.14
C GLU A 45 -7.90 -21.27 -14.85
N GLY A 46 -8.18 -20.17 -15.55
CA GLY A 46 -9.33 -19.28 -15.27
C GLY A 46 -9.27 -18.64 -13.89
N ASN A 47 -8.10 -18.53 -13.27
CA ASN A 47 -7.91 -18.06 -11.90
C ASN A 47 -7.80 -16.54 -11.81
N THR A 48 -8.94 -15.86 -11.84
CA THR A 48 -9.03 -14.39 -11.75
C THR A 48 -8.36 -13.85 -10.46
N ALA A 49 -8.42 -14.59 -9.35
CA ALA A 49 -7.82 -14.14 -8.09
C ALA A 49 -6.28 -14.14 -8.18
N ALA A 50 -5.68 -15.13 -8.83
CA ALA A 50 -4.24 -15.17 -9.06
C ALA A 50 -3.80 -14.03 -10.00
N ILE A 51 -4.55 -13.78 -11.09
CA ILE A 51 -4.28 -12.66 -12.00
C ILE A 51 -4.33 -11.33 -11.25
N ALA A 52 -5.41 -11.08 -10.49
CA ALA A 52 -5.54 -9.86 -9.70
C ALA A 52 -4.41 -9.71 -8.69
N HIS A 53 -4.03 -10.79 -8.00
CA HIS A 53 -2.91 -10.77 -7.05
C HIS A 53 -1.60 -10.37 -7.74
N LEU A 54 -1.23 -11.05 -8.82
CA LEU A 54 -0.02 -10.76 -9.59
C LEU A 54 -0.01 -9.31 -10.09
N THR A 55 -1.13 -8.84 -10.64
CA THR A 55 -1.30 -7.45 -11.09
C THR A 55 -1.07 -6.47 -9.93
N CYS A 56 -1.66 -6.70 -8.77
CA CYS A 56 -1.56 -5.78 -7.63
C CYS A 56 -0.16 -5.74 -7.00
N ILE A 57 0.53 -6.88 -6.86
CA ILE A 57 1.89 -6.91 -6.26
C ILE A 57 2.97 -6.35 -7.17
N THR A 58 2.72 -6.28 -8.48
CA THR A 58 3.62 -5.66 -9.47
C THR A 58 3.27 -4.21 -9.77
N ALA A 59 2.18 -3.70 -9.20
CA ALA A 59 1.79 -2.30 -9.33
C ALA A 59 2.90 -1.36 -8.83
N PRO A 60 3.00 -0.15 -9.37
CA PRO A 60 3.91 0.87 -8.88
C PRO A 60 3.80 1.02 -7.36
N ARG A 61 4.93 1.07 -6.67
CA ARG A 61 5.07 1.21 -5.20
C ARG A 61 4.65 0.01 -4.35
N ALA A 62 3.95 -1.00 -4.86
CA ALA A 62 3.50 -2.17 -4.09
C ALA A 62 4.65 -2.90 -3.35
N SER A 63 5.85 -2.83 -3.87
CA SER A 63 7.05 -3.46 -3.28
C SER A 63 7.89 -2.53 -2.41
N THR A 64 7.53 -1.26 -2.23
CA THR A 64 8.35 -0.26 -1.50
C THR A 64 8.72 -0.74 -0.10
N TRP A 65 7.79 -1.30 0.65
CA TRP A 65 8.01 -1.78 2.02
C TRP A 65 9.11 -2.85 2.14
N LYS A 66 9.40 -3.60 1.07
CA LYS A 66 10.42 -4.67 1.05
C LYS A 66 11.85 -4.14 1.07
N SER A 67 12.05 -2.91 0.61
CA SER A 67 13.36 -2.27 0.49
C SER A 67 13.58 -1.15 1.52
N VAL A 68 12.64 -0.95 2.45
CA VAL A 68 12.77 0.07 3.49
C VAL A 68 13.86 -0.32 4.49
N ILE A 69 14.86 0.54 4.62
CA ILE A 69 15.88 0.41 5.68
C ILE A 69 15.34 1.15 6.92
N PRO A 70 15.24 0.48 8.08
CA PRO A 70 14.73 1.10 9.30
C PRO A 70 15.65 2.22 9.82
N SER A 71 15.42 3.44 9.37
CA SER A 71 16.19 4.63 9.79
C SER A 71 15.48 5.47 10.85
N CYS A 72 14.18 5.25 11.06
CA CYS A 72 13.36 5.92 12.08
C CYS A 72 12.21 5.00 12.52
N LYS A 73 11.45 5.40 13.55
CA LYS A 73 10.32 4.62 14.08
C LYS A 73 9.23 4.33 13.05
N LEU A 74 9.02 5.23 12.09
CA LEU A 74 8.04 5.04 11.01
C LEU A 74 8.47 3.95 10.02
N HIS A 75 9.76 3.66 9.92
CA HIS A 75 10.31 2.65 9.01
C HIS A 75 10.47 1.26 9.64
N VAL A 76 10.12 1.07 10.90
CA VAL A 76 10.26 -0.23 11.58
C VAL A 76 9.04 -1.11 11.31
N LEU A 77 9.25 -2.29 10.76
CA LEU A 77 8.27 -3.36 10.64
C LEU A 77 8.77 -4.56 11.45
N ILE A 78 8.11 -4.86 12.57
CA ILE A 78 8.50 -5.98 13.43
C ILE A 78 8.27 -7.32 12.73
N ASP A 79 9.00 -8.37 13.13
CA ASP A 79 8.96 -9.70 12.50
C ASP A 79 7.57 -10.26 12.26
N ALA A 80 6.68 -10.15 13.25
CA ALA A 80 5.33 -10.66 13.13
C ALA A 80 4.55 -9.96 12.00
N TYR A 81 4.71 -8.64 11.86
CA TYR A 81 4.06 -7.86 10.81
C TYR A 81 4.71 -8.08 9.46
N TYR A 82 6.05 -8.20 9.43
CA TYR A 82 6.78 -8.54 8.21
C TYR A 82 6.33 -9.88 7.63
N ARG A 83 6.16 -10.90 8.49
CA ARG A 83 5.67 -12.23 8.06
C ARG A 83 4.28 -12.14 7.42
N ILE A 84 3.36 -11.36 7.97
CA ILE A 84 2.03 -11.15 7.35
C ILE A 84 2.16 -10.47 5.99
N ALA A 85 2.95 -9.39 5.90
CA ALA A 85 3.18 -8.68 4.64
C ALA A 85 3.83 -9.58 3.57
N ALA A 86 4.82 -10.38 3.96
CA ALA A 86 5.48 -11.35 3.08
C ALA A 86 4.49 -12.43 2.59
N ARG A 87 3.64 -12.99 3.48
CA ARG A 87 2.63 -13.97 3.10
C ARG A 87 1.60 -13.39 2.12
N LEU A 88 1.16 -12.14 2.36
CA LEU A 88 0.28 -11.44 1.41
C LEU A 88 0.94 -11.30 0.03
N SER A 89 2.21 -10.90 -0.02
CA SER A 89 2.95 -10.77 -1.29
C SER A 89 3.14 -12.09 -2.03
N LEU A 90 3.15 -13.20 -1.32
CA LEU A 90 3.36 -14.56 -1.86
C LEU A 90 2.05 -15.33 -2.10
N ALA A 91 0.91 -14.68 -2.01
CA ALA A 91 -0.42 -15.30 -2.07
C ALA A 91 -0.61 -16.47 -1.07
N LEU A 92 0.15 -16.47 0.03
CA LEU A 92 0.05 -17.50 1.06
C LEU A 92 -1.02 -17.10 2.08
N PRO A 93 -1.80 -18.04 2.65
CA PRO A 93 -2.76 -17.71 3.69
C PRO A 93 -2.10 -16.99 4.87
N PRO A 94 -2.78 -16.04 5.56
CA PRO A 94 -2.17 -15.23 6.64
C PRO A 94 -1.69 -16.08 7.82
N TYR A 95 -2.29 -17.26 8.04
CA TYR A 95 -1.97 -18.16 9.13
C TYR A 95 -1.55 -19.54 8.63
N ARG A 96 -0.73 -20.25 9.43
CA ARG A 96 -0.36 -21.64 9.16
C ARG A 96 -1.49 -22.60 9.53
N ASN A 97 -2.21 -22.30 10.62
CA ASN A 97 -3.31 -23.14 11.09
C ASN A 97 -4.62 -22.70 10.41
N ARG A 98 -5.44 -23.66 10.09
CA ARG A 98 -6.77 -23.40 9.53
C ARG A 98 -7.62 -22.64 10.56
N LEU A 99 -8.20 -21.54 10.13
CA LEU A 99 -9.23 -20.81 10.87
C LEU A 99 -10.60 -21.43 10.62
N PRO A 100 -11.60 -21.13 11.49
CA PRO A 100 -13.00 -21.37 11.16
C PRO A 100 -13.36 -20.74 9.82
N ASP A 101 -14.18 -21.42 9.05
CA ASP A 101 -14.60 -20.97 7.71
C ASP A 101 -15.39 -19.66 7.75
N ASP A 102 -16.08 -19.41 8.86
CA ASP A 102 -16.92 -18.23 9.09
C ASP A 102 -16.15 -17.08 9.72
N CYS A 103 -16.50 -15.86 9.36
CA CYS A 103 -15.89 -14.69 9.98
C CYS A 103 -16.55 -14.33 11.32
N ALA A 104 -15.84 -14.52 12.43
CA ALA A 104 -16.30 -14.14 13.77
C ALA A 104 -16.56 -12.62 13.96
N SER A 105 -16.08 -11.77 13.05
CA SER A 105 -16.26 -10.32 13.14
C SER A 105 -17.56 -9.82 12.48
N CYS A 106 -17.92 -10.33 11.31
CA CYS A 106 -19.12 -9.91 10.57
C CYS A 106 -20.20 -11.00 10.49
N GLY A 107 -19.92 -12.21 10.99
CA GLY A 107 -20.85 -13.34 10.93
C GLY A 107 -21.01 -13.98 9.55
N ALA A 108 -20.30 -13.49 8.54
CA ALA A 108 -20.44 -13.99 7.18
C ALA A 108 -19.98 -15.45 7.08
N LYS A 109 -20.87 -16.31 6.59
CA LYS A 109 -20.63 -17.74 6.42
C LYS A 109 -19.64 -18.00 5.29
N GLY A 110 -18.69 -18.89 5.54
CA GLY A 110 -17.66 -19.26 4.56
C GLY A 110 -16.66 -18.15 4.20
N ALA A 111 -16.75 -16.95 4.76
CA ALA A 111 -15.97 -15.80 4.34
C ALA A 111 -14.47 -15.99 4.45
N ILE A 112 -13.99 -16.73 5.44
CA ILE A 112 -12.55 -17.02 5.63
C ILE A 112 -12.11 -18.18 4.73
N ARG A 113 -13.00 -19.17 4.49
CA ARG A 113 -12.74 -20.27 3.55
C ARG A 113 -12.56 -19.73 2.12
N ASP A 114 -13.43 -18.81 1.69
CA ASP A 114 -13.47 -18.29 0.33
C ASP A 114 -12.43 -17.19 0.10
N ASP A 115 -12.10 -16.41 1.13
CA ASP A 115 -11.04 -15.40 1.15
C ASP A 115 -10.27 -15.44 2.47
N SER A 116 -9.12 -16.06 2.49
CA SER A 116 -8.26 -16.12 3.68
C SER A 116 -7.79 -14.75 4.17
N TRP A 117 -7.86 -13.72 3.33
CA TRP A 117 -7.52 -12.34 3.61
C TRP A 117 -8.74 -11.45 3.91
N HIS A 118 -9.92 -12.05 4.04
CA HIS A 118 -11.19 -11.37 4.32
C HIS A 118 -11.10 -10.28 5.40
N HIS A 119 -10.26 -10.47 6.42
CA HIS A 119 -10.09 -9.48 7.49
C HIS A 119 -9.53 -8.12 7.00
N LEU A 120 -8.93 -8.05 5.81
CA LEU A 120 -8.46 -6.78 5.23
C LEU A 120 -9.61 -5.92 4.65
N SER A 121 -10.75 -6.53 4.34
CA SER A 121 -11.91 -5.87 3.70
C SER A 121 -13.23 -6.03 4.43
N CYS A 122 -13.27 -6.79 5.51
CA CYS A 122 -14.51 -7.11 6.22
C CYS A 122 -15.21 -5.86 6.81
N ASN A 123 -16.49 -5.68 6.55
CA ASN A 123 -17.30 -4.50 6.88
C ASN A 123 -17.90 -4.49 8.31
N ALA A 124 -17.40 -5.30 9.24
CA ALA A 124 -17.91 -5.28 10.60
C ALA A 124 -17.75 -3.90 11.24
N HIS A 125 -18.86 -3.29 11.63
CA HIS A 125 -18.95 -1.90 12.14
C HIS A 125 -18.10 -1.57 13.37
N LYS A 126 -17.54 -2.57 14.06
CA LYS A 126 -16.71 -2.40 15.27
C LYS A 126 -15.23 -2.70 14.98
N ARG A 127 -14.73 -2.36 13.82
CA ARG A 127 -13.36 -2.72 13.43
C ARG A 127 -12.37 -1.63 13.78
N ARG A 128 -11.97 -1.65 15.00
CA ARG A 128 -10.87 -0.83 15.49
C ARG A 128 -9.61 -0.99 14.64
N GLU A 129 -9.32 -2.20 14.18
CA GLU A 129 -8.08 -2.51 13.48
C GLU A 129 -7.99 -1.90 12.06
N ILE A 130 -9.11 -1.80 11.34
CA ILE A 130 -9.13 -1.10 10.04
C ILE A 130 -8.97 0.41 10.24
N ASN A 131 -9.62 0.98 11.26
CA ASN A 131 -9.42 2.38 11.60
C ASN A 131 -7.96 2.63 12.01
N ILE A 132 -7.35 1.73 12.81
CA ILE A 132 -5.91 1.84 13.13
C ILE A 132 -5.05 1.84 11.86
N ARG A 133 -5.38 1.04 10.83
CA ARG A 133 -4.65 1.07 9.55
C ARG A 133 -4.76 2.44 8.90
N HIS A 134 -5.95 2.97 8.79
CA HIS A 134 -6.22 4.32 8.30
C HIS A 134 -5.43 5.36 9.11
N ASP A 135 -5.59 5.38 10.43
CA ASP A 135 -4.96 6.34 11.33
C ASP A 135 -3.43 6.30 11.29
N THR A 136 -2.86 5.11 11.07
CA THR A 136 -1.41 4.94 10.94
C THR A 136 -0.89 5.61 9.67
N VAL A 137 -1.62 5.55 8.56
CA VAL A 137 -1.28 6.25 7.31
C VAL A 137 -1.46 7.76 7.48
N VAL A 138 -2.58 8.21 8.05
CA VAL A 138 -2.82 9.62 8.38
C VAL A 138 -1.70 10.17 9.26
N HIS A 139 -1.27 9.41 10.27
CA HIS A 139 -0.17 9.81 11.15
C HIS A 139 1.16 9.94 10.40
N ALA A 140 1.48 9.03 9.48
CA ALA A 140 2.70 9.11 8.67
C ALA A 140 2.70 10.38 7.81
N LEU A 141 1.61 10.66 7.11
CA LEU A 141 1.46 11.88 6.29
C LEU A 141 1.56 13.15 7.13
N TYR A 142 0.83 13.21 8.23
CA TYR A 142 0.86 14.34 9.17
C TYR A 142 2.28 14.61 9.68
N THR A 143 3.00 13.56 10.08
CA THR A 143 4.37 13.69 10.60
C THR A 143 5.30 14.26 9.54
N HIS A 144 5.23 13.77 8.30
CA HIS A 144 6.06 14.30 7.23
C HIS A 144 5.67 15.73 6.84
N ALA A 145 4.37 16.06 6.77
CA ALA A 145 3.90 17.41 6.51
C ALA A 145 4.43 18.40 7.56
N THR A 146 4.32 18.08 8.84
CA THR A 146 4.83 18.95 9.92
C THR A 146 6.36 19.06 9.92
N GLN A 147 7.07 17.98 9.62
CA GLN A 147 8.53 17.99 9.49
C GLN A 147 9.00 18.80 8.27
N SER A 148 8.16 18.94 7.26
CA SER A 148 8.44 19.78 6.08
C SER A 148 8.27 21.28 6.35
N GLY A 149 7.89 21.66 7.56
CA GLY A 149 7.57 23.06 7.89
C GLY A 149 6.16 23.49 7.45
N ALA A 150 5.34 22.59 6.88
CA ALA A 150 3.95 22.87 6.56
C ALA A 150 3.09 22.93 7.84
N ALA A 151 2.10 23.82 7.87
CA ALA A 151 1.07 23.74 8.88
C ALA A 151 0.11 22.61 8.53
N ALA A 152 -0.02 21.62 9.41
CA ALA A 152 -0.92 20.49 9.19
C ALA A 152 -1.88 20.31 10.36
N VAL A 153 -3.14 20.01 10.06
CA VAL A 153 -4.20 19.77 11.04
C VAL A 153 -4.89 18.47 10.71
N LYS A 154 -5.01 17.59 11.72
CA LYS A 154 -5.81 16.37 11.60
C LYS A 154 -7.26 16.68 11.87
N GLU A 155 -8.14 16.05 11.08
CA GLU A 155 -9.58 16.16 11.24
C GLU A 155 -10.03 17.62 11.40
N PRO A 156 -9.69 18.53 10.48
CA PRO A 156 -10.00 19.95 10.62
C PRO A 156 -11.51 20.15 10.80
N VAL A 157 -11.87 21.02 11.76
CA VAL A 157 -13.26 21.34 12.06
C VAL A 157 -13.68 22.64 11.38
N GLY A 158 -14.99 22.81 11.15
CA GLY A 158 -15.53 24.03 10.56
C GLY A 158 -15.33 24.16 9.04
N LEU A 159 -14.84 23.11 8.37
CA LEU A 159 -14.67 23.09 6.92
C LEU A 159 -15.93 22.62 6.18
N SER A 160 -16.73 21.76 6.83
CA SER A 160 -17.92 21.21 6.20
C SER A 160 -19.10 22.12 6.33
N THR A 161 -19.90 22.08 5.31
CA THR A 161 -21.26 22.54 5.24
C THR A 161 -22.19 21.65 6.09
N GLU A 162 -23.44 21.50 5.72
CA GLU A 162 -24.53 20.94 6.51
C GLU A 162 -24.41 19.46 6.89
N ASP A 163 -23.60 18.66 6.20
CA ASP A 163 -23.54 17.19 6.34
C ASP A 163 -22.44 16.64 7.25
N GLY A 164 -21.63 17.50 7.85
CA GLY A 164 -20.59 17.11 8.81
C GLY A 164 -19.42 16.34 8.21
N ARG A 165 -19.27 16.27 6.87
CA ARG A 165 -18.11 15.64 6.22
C ARG A 165 -16.83 16.36 6.62
N ARG A 166 -15.80 15.61 6.96
CA ARG A 166 -14.54 16.14 7.43
C ARG A 166 -13.39 15.38 6.77
N PRO A 167 -12.46 16.07 6.07
CA PRO A 167 -11.26 15.44 5.56
C PRO A 167 -10.34 15.02 6.70
N ASP A 168 -9.49 14.04 6.49
CA ASP A 168 -8.57 13.53 7.50
C ASP A 168 -7.44 14.49 7.82
N LEU A 169 -6.96 15.24 6.83
CA LEU A 169 -5.89 16.24 6.98
C LEU A 169 -6.17 17.49 6.17
N GLN A 170 -5.81 18.63 6.75
CA GLN A 170 -5.52 19.85 6.02
C GLN A 170 -4.02 20.15 6.13
N ILE A 171 -3.40 20.46 5.01
CA ILE A 171 -1.96 20.76 4.92
C ILE A 171 -1.84 22.11 4.20
N VAL A 172 -1.25 23.09 4.84
CA VAL A 172 -1.03 24.40 4.27
C VAL A 172 0.46 24.52 3.92
N ILE A 173 0.73 24.65 2.64
CA ILE A 173 2.05 24.89 2.05
C ILE A 173 2.10 26.31 1.48
N PRO A 174 3.27 26.87 1.16
CA PRO A 174 3.35 28.21 0.59
C PRO A 174 2.49 28.37 -0.67
N GLY A 175 1.49 29.24 -0.60
CA GLY A 175 0.59 29.56 -1.70
C GLY A 175 -0.59 28.61 -1.91
N GLU A 176 -0.70 27.50 -1.16
CA GLU A 176 -1.78 26.52 -1.38
C GLU A 176 -2.25 25.84 -0.07
N SER A 177 -3.55 25.61 0.02
CA SER A 177 -4.15 24.75 1.04
C SER A 177 -4.58 23.43 0.41
N LEU A 178 -4.10 22.32 0.95
CA LEU A 178 -4.41 20.97 0.50
C LEU A 178 -5.32 20.28 1.51
N LEU A 179 -6.43 19.71 1.04
CA LEU A 179 -7.28 18.82 1.82
C LEU A 179 -7.07 17.40 1.34
N THR A 180 -6.96 16.46 2.28
CA THR A 180 -6.83 15.04 1.93
C THR A 180 -7.68 14.17 2.83
N ASP A 181 -8.20 13.09 2.25
CA ASP A 181 -8.94 12.03 2.95
C ASP A 181 -8.34 10.69 2.55
N VAL A 182 -7.95 9.92 3.54
CA VAL A 182 -7.18 8.69 3.36
C VAL A 182 -8.12 7.50 3.16
N VAL A 183 -7.79 6.63 2.24
CA VAL A 183 -8.47 5.35 2.08
C VAL A 183 -7.47 4.25 1.76
N VAL A 184 -7.55 3.13 2.49
CA VAL A 184 -6.76 1.93 2.20
C VAL A 184 -7.70 0.79 1.84
N SER A 185 -7.70 0.42 0.57
CA SER A 185 -8.61 -0.57 -0.02
C SER A 185 -7.92 -1.91 -0.25
N HIS A 186 -8.68 -3.02 -0.10
CA HIS A 186 -8.19 -4.36 -0.43
C HIS A 186 -8.61 -4.74 -1.85
N PRO A 187 -7.66 -4.84 -2.81
CA PRO A 187 -8.01 -5.06 -4.22
C PRO A 187 -8.49 -6.49 -4.51
N LEU A 188 -8.18 -7.45 -3.64
CA LEU A 188 -8.54 -8.86 -3.83
C LEU A 188 -9.90 -9.23 -3.22
N CYS A 189 -10.65 -8.29 -2.63
CA CYS A 189 -11.99 -8.56 -2.17
C CYS A 189 -12.97 -8.76 -3.35
N PRO A 190 -14.09 -9.49 -3.19
CA PRO A 190 -14.98 -9.83 -4.29
C PRO A 190 -15.45 -8.64 -5.13
N THR A 191 -15.68 -7.47 -4.51
CA THR A 191 -16.15 -6.26 -5.21
C THR A 191 -15.09 -5.60 -6.09
N HIS A 192 -13.81 -5.83 -5.83
CA HIS A 192 -12.69 -5.20 -6.54
C HIS A 192 -11.90 -6.17 -7.42
N LEU A 193 -12.13 -7.48 -7.28
CA LEU A 193 -11.34 -8.52 -7.91
C LEU A 193 -11.30 -8.40 -9.44
N ALA A 194 -12.47 -8.22 -10.08
CA ALA A 194 -12.56 -8.15 -11.53
C ALA A 194 -11.83 -6.92 -12.13
N PRO A 195 -11.97 -5.69 -11.62
CA PRO A 195 -11.16 -4.58 -12.10
C PRO A 195 -9.67 -4.73 -11.75
N ALA A 196 -9.32 -5.25 -10.57
CA ALA A 196 -7.94 -5.46 -10.14
C ALA A 196 -7.18 -6.51 -10.99
N SER A 197 -7.89 -7.48 -11.60
CA SER A 197 -7.27 -8.43 -12.51
C SER A 197 -6.94 -7.85 -13.89
N LYS A 198 -7.49 -6.69 -14.23
CA LYS A 198 -7.31 -6.07 -15.56
C LYS A 198 -6.27 -4.97 -15.57
N GLU A 199 -6.12 -4.27 -14.44
CA GLU A 199 -5.32 -3.06 -14.41
C GLU A 199 -4.72 -2.79 -13.03
N HIS A 200 -3.46 -2.33 -13.02
CA HIS A 200 -2.80 -1.85 -11.82
C HIS A 200 -3.58 -0.69 -11.18
N LEU A 201 -3.67 -0.69 -9.85
CA LEU A 201 -4.24 0.41 -9.07
C LEU A 201 -5.71 0.73 -9.40
N ALA A 202 -6.45 -0.21 -10.02
CA ALA A 202 -7.86 -0.01 -10.35
C ALA A 202 -8.71 0.33 -9.12
N THR A 203 -8.40 -0.31 -7.99
CA THR A 203 -9.11 -0.09 -6.72
C THR A 203 -8.77 1.28 -6.13
N ALA A 204 -7.50 1.66 -6.14
CA ALA A 204 -7.05 2.98 -5.66
C ALA A 204 -7.68 4.10 -6.49
N ARG A 205 -7.66 3.99 -7.84
CA ARG A 205 -8.29 4.97 -8.73
C ARG A 205 -9.79 5.09 -8.51
N SER A 206 -10.50 3.98 -8.35
CA SER A 206 -11.94 4.00 -8.04
C SER A 206 -12.23 4.72 -6.73
N ALA A 207 -11.35 4.54 -5.73
CA ALA A 207 -11.45 5.23 -4.44
C ALA A 207 -11.21 6.74 -4.59
N GLU A 208 -10.20 7.16 -5.36
CA GLU A 208 -9.92 8.58 -5.65
C GLU A 208 -11.13 9.27 -6.30
N LEU A 209 -11.66 8.69 -7.36
CA LEU A 209 -12.84 9.23 -8.05
C LEU A 209 -14.05 9.38 -7.11
N ARG A 210 -14.27 8.44 -6.21
CA ARG A 210 -15.33 8.54 -5.21
C ARG A 210 -15.06 9.66 -4.22
N LYS A 211 -13.82 9.81 -3.74
CA LYS A 211 -13.45 10.86 -2.79
C LYS A 211 -13.53 12.25 -3.42
N HIS A 212 -13.09 12.42 -4.66
CA HIS A 212 -13.27 13.69 -5.38
C HIS A 212 -14.73 14.11 -5.42
N ARG A 213 -15.64 13.21 -5.79
CA ARG A 213 -17.08 13.53 -5.80
C ARG A 213 -17.62 13.89 -4.44
N ASN A 214 -17.07 13.28 -3.38
CA ASN A 214 -17.57 13.51 -2.02
C ASN A 214 -17.04 14.79 -1.38
N TYR A 215 -15.94 15.37 -1.87
CA TYR A 215 -15.27 16.49 -1.24
C TYR A 215 -15.10 17.71 -2.15
N ALA A 216 -15.63 17.67 -3.38
CA ALA A 216 -15.50 18.79 -4.33
C ALA A 216 -16.03 20.11 -3.76
N ASP A 217 -17.25 20.08 -3.22
CA ASP A 217 -17.92 21.22 -2.63
C ASP A 217 -17.20 21.76 -1.38
N VAL A 218 -16.65 20.87 -0.55
CA VAL A 218 -15.87 21.26 0.63
C VAL A 218 -14.57 21.96 0.21
N ALA A 219 -13.88 21.43 -0.81
CA ALA A 219 -12.66 22.01 -1.32
C ALA A 219 -12.90 23.41 -1.95
N ASP A 220 -13.93 23.52 -2.76
CA ASP A 220 -14.33 24.79 -3.40
C ASP A 220 -14.67 25.85 -2.36
N ALA A 221 -15.46 25.50 -1.33
CA ALA A 221 -15.85 26.41 -0.25
C ALA A 221 -14.64 26.92 0.57
N GLN A 222 -13.56 26.14 0.62
CA GLN A 222 -12.34 26.49 1.35
C GLN A 222 -11.24 27.08 0.45
N CYS A 223 -11.51 27.29 -0.83
CA CYS A 223 -10.48 27.66 -1.83
C CYS A 223 -9.23 26.76 -1.71
N ALA A 224 -9.44 25.46 -1.46
CA ALA A 224 -8.41 24.48 -1.25
C ALA A 224 -8.40 23.46 -2.39
N ARG A 225 -7.25 22.85 -2.65
CA ARG A 225 -7.16 21.71 -3.55
C ARG A 225 -7.35 20.40 -2.79
N PHE A 226 -8.27 19.56 -3.27
CA PHE A 226 -8.47 18.24 -2.69
C PHE A 226 -7.63 17.20 -3.41
N LEU A 227 -6.77 16.51 -2.66
CA LEU A 227 -5.96 15.38 -3.12
C LEU A 227 -6.26 14.16 -2.24
N PRO A 228 -7.16 13.26 -2.66
CA PRO A 228 -7.44 12.05 -1.92
C PRO A 228 -6.19 11.17 -1.82
N PHE A 229 -5.94 10.62 -0.64
CA PHE A 229 -4.83 9.70 -0.44
C PHE A 229 -5.34 8.26 -0.50
N SER A 230 -5.25 7.63 -1.66
CA SER A 230 -5.65 6.24 -1.83
C SER A 230 -4.45 5.31 -1.86
N ALA A 231 -4.53 4.22 -1.09
CA ALA A 231 -3.56 3.13 -1.10
C ALA A 231 -4.25 1.78 -1.20
N GLU A 232 -3.59 0.81 -1.80
CA GLU A 232 -4.01 -0.58 -1.76
C GLU A 232 -3.30 -1.34 -0.64
N THR A 233 -3.93 -2.37 -0.09
CA THR A 233 -3.32 -3.22 0.95
C THR A 233 -2.03 -3.90 0.48
N THR A 234 -1.83 -4.05 -0.81
CA THR A 234 -0.59 -4.52 -1.44
C THR A 234 0.55 -3.50 -1.37
N GLY A 235 0.24 -2.23 -1.11
CA GLY A 235 1.19 -1.12 -1.00
C GLY A 235 1.20 -0.18 -2.20
N GLY A 236 0.41 -0.47 -3.25
CA GLY A 236 0.26 0.43 -4.39
C GLY A 236 -0.39 1.74 -3.98
N LEU A 237 0.04 2.86 -4.56
CA LEU A 237 -0.46 4.21 -4.29
C LEU A 237 -1.19 4.75 -5.51
N GLY A 238 -2.31 5.42 -5.29
CA GLY A 238 -3.04 6.13 -6.32
C GLY A 238 -2.27 7.34 -6.87
N LYS A 239 -2.76 7.90 -7.97
CA LYS A 239 -2.12 9.05 -8.63
C LYS A 239 -2.11 10.28 -7.73
N ASP A 240 -3.23 10.59 -7.11
CA ASP A 240 -3.36 11.77 -6.25
C ASP A 240 -2.58 11.60 -4.93
N ALA A 241 -2.46 10.36 -4.45
CA ALA A 241 -1.60 10.05 -3.31
C ALA A 241 -0.11 10.30 -3.61
N GLU A 242 0.37 9.93 -4.81
CA GLU A 242 1.73 10.25 -5.27
C GLU A 242 1.92 11.76 -5.41
N GLU A 243 0.93 12.47 -5.96
CA GLU A 243 0.97 13.92 -6.10
C GLU A 243 1.03 14.61 -4.72
N LEU A 244 0.22 14.19 -3.75
CA LEU A 244 0.29 14.72 -2.38
C LEU A 244 1.67 14.53 -1.76
N ILE A 245 2.28 13.34 -1.94
CA ILE A 245 3.64 13.08 -1.47
C ILE A 245 4.65 14.04 -2.11
N ASP A 246 4.52 14.27 -3.40
CA ASP A 246 5.42 15.18 -4.11
C ASP A 246 5.23 16.64 -3.64
N GLN A 247 4.00 17.10 -3.39
CA GLN A 247 3.73 18.44 -2.84
C GLN A 247 4.34 18.62 -1.44
N ILE A 248 4.13 17.68 -0.51
CA ILE A 248 4.76 17.70 0.81
C ILE A 248 6.30 17.73 0.67
N SER A 249 6.84 16.97 -0.25
CA SER A 249 8.29 16.84 -0.43
C SER A 249 8.91 18.08 -1.06
N LEU A 250 8.21 18.75 -1.97
CA LEU A 250 8.61 20.03 -2.54
C LEU A 250 8.62 21.12 -1.49
N ALA A 251 7.56 21.23 -0.68
CA ALA A 251 7.49 22.17 0.43
C ALA A 251 8.64 21.97 1.43
N CYS A 252 8.99 20.72 1.75
CA CYS A 252 10.11 20.38 2.61
C CYS A 252 11.45 20.78 2.00
N ARG A 253 11.65 20.50 0.71
CA ARG A 253 12.86 20.91 -0.02
C ARG A 253 13.06 22.42 0.07
N ASP A 254 12.03 23.18 -0.18
CA ASP A 254 12.09 24.64 -0.21
C ASP A 254 12.30 25.22 1.19
N HIS A 255 11.61 24.68 2.20
CA HIS A 255 11.78 25.07 3.60
C HIS A 255 13.20 24.81 4.12
N LEU A 256 13.79 23.67 3.75
CA LEU A 256 15.12 23.27 4.20
C LEU A 256 16.25 23.67 3.22
N ALA A 257 15.94 24.36 2.14
CA ALA A 257 16.85 24.75 1.06
C ALA A 257 17.67 23.54 0.51
N LEU A 258 17.01 22.40 0.31
CA LEU A 258 17.66 21.17 -0.15
C LEU A 258 17.76 21.13 -1.68
N PRO A 259 18.80 20.46 -2.25
CA PRO A 259 19.00 20.41 -3.69
C PRO A 259 17.94 19.58 -4.44
N SER A 260 17.26 18.65 -3.75
CA SER A 260 16.28 17.76 -4.37
C SER A 260 15.25 17.28 -3.36
N HIS A 261 14.00 17.19 -3.79
CA HIS A 261 12.90 16.59 -3.01
C HIS A 261 12.83 15.05 -3.11
N TYR A 262 13.58 14.42 -4.01
CA TYR A 262 13.48 12.99 -4.31
C TYR A 262 13.71 12.11 -3.08
N HIS A 263 14.73 12.40 -2.26
CA HIS A 263 15.01 11.62 -1.05
C HIS A 263 13.92 11.78 0.00
N ILE A 264 13.33 12.97 0.09
CA ILE A 264 12.21 13.25 1.00
C ILE A 264 10.99 12.44 0.57
N ALA A 265 10.62 12.52 -0.71
CA ALA A 265 9.50 11.77 -1.27
C ALA A 265 9.63 10.26 -1.05
N ASN A 266 10.84 9.71 -1.22
CA ASN A 266 11.09 8.30 -0.92
C ASN A 266 10.96 7.98 0.57
N GLY A 267 11.34 8.89 1.47
CA GLY A 267 11.12 8.75 2.91
C GLY A 267 9.64 8.73 3.28
N VAL A 268 8.84 9.60 2.67
CA VAL A 268 7.37 9.61 2.85
C VAL A 268 6.76 8.30 2.33
N ARG A 269 7.12 7.88 1.11
CA ARG A 269 6.66 6.62 0.51
C ARG A 269 7.02 5.41 1.38
N ALA A 270 8.23 5.37 1.92
CA ALA A 270 8.68 4.33 2.83
C ALA A 270 7.82 4.28 4.11
N SER A 271 7.58 5.42 4.74
CA SER A 271 6.76 5.53 5.94
C SER A 271 5.33 5.08 5.71
N VAL A 272 4.72 5.51 4.59
CA VAL A 272 3.37 5.08 4.20
C VAL A 272 3.32 3.58 3.90
N ALA A 273 4.29 3.06 3.14
CA ALA A 273 4.34 1.63 2.82
C ALA A 273 4.42 0.77 4.09
N ILE A 274 5.23 1.16 5.06
CA ILE A 274 5.31 0.49 6.36
C ILE A 274 4.01 0.66 7.16
N ALA A 275 3.38 1.84 7.15
CA ALA A 275 2.12 2.11 7.83
C ALA A 275 1.00 1.19 7.30
N VAL A 276 0.88 1.02 5.99
CA VAL A 276 -0.09 0.10 5.36
C VAL A 276 0.15 -1.33 5.83
N GLN A 277 1.39 -1.83 5.81
CA GLN A 277 1.68 -3.21 6.22
C GLN A 277 1.49 -3.44 7.72
N LYS A 278 1.81 -2.47 8.57
CA LYS A 278 1.46 -2.52 10.01
C LYS A 278 -0.05 -2.65 10.21
N GLY A 279 -0.80 -1.79 9.53
CA GLY A 279 -2.26 -1.81 9.63
C GLY A 279 -2.88 -3.10 9.10
N ASN A 280 -2.36 -3.65 8.01
CA ASN A 280 -2.76 -4.96 7.50
C ASN A 280 -2.54 -6.07 8.55
N ALA A 281 -1.34 -6.12 9.13
CA ALA A 281 -1.01 -7.11 10.15
C ALA A 281 -1.93 -7.00 11.38
N LEU A 282 -2.22 -5.78 11.84
CA LEU A 282 -3.13 -5.54 12.95
C LEU A 282 -4.57 -5.99 12.64
N ALA A 283 -5.06 -5.73 11.41
CA ALA A 283 -6.37 -6.21 10.98
C ALA A 283 -6.45 -7.74 10.98
N ILE A 284 -5.40 -8.40 10.50
CA ILE A 284 -5.28 -9.85 10.48
C ILE A 284 -5.22 -10.41 11.92
N PHE A 285 -4.34 -9.90 12.79
CA PHE A 285 -4.24 -10.38 14.19
C PHE A 285 -5.52 -10.14 14.98
N GLY A 286 -6.18 -9.00 14.81
CA GLY A 286 -7.47 -8.73 15.43
C GLY A 286 -8.56 -9.71 15.00
N GLY A 287 -8.61 -10.04 13.71
CA GLY A 287 -9.51 -11.06 13.18
C GLY A 287 -9.22 -12.44 13.75
N TYR A 288 -7.95 -12.84 13.78
CA TYR A 288 -7.52 -14.11 14.38
C TYR A 288 -7.91 -14.22 15.85
N SER A 289 -7.61 -13.20 16.65
CA SER A 289 -7.91 -13.22 18.09
C SER A 289 -9.40 -13.39 18.35
N ARG A 290 -10.26 -12.81 17.53
CA ARG A 290 -11.72 -13.00 17.65
C ARG A 290 -12.14 -14.41 17.24
N ALA A 291 -11.59 -14.95 16.15
CA ALA A 291 -11.89 -16.31 15.70
C ALA A 291 -11.54 -17.36 16.75
N VAL A 292 -10.36 -17.24 17.39
CA VAL A 292 -9.91 -18.16 18.46
C VAL A 292 -10.81 -18.06 19.70
N LYS A 293 -11.17 -16.83 20.12
CA LYS A 293 -12.09 -16.63 21.25
C LYS A 293 -13.47 -17.23 20.99
N HIS A 294 -13.98 -17.11 19.77
CA HIS A 294 -15.27 -17.70 19.38
C HIS A 294 -15.24 -19.22 19.35
N ALA A 295 -14.15 -19.83 18.88
CA ALA A 295 -13.97 -21.27 18.84
C ALA A 295 -13.80 -21.91 20.25
N GLY A 296 -13.31 -21.14 21.21
CA GLY A 296 -13.13 -21.59 22.60
C GLY A 296 -14.37 -21.40 23.52
N GLN A 297 -15.42 -20.75 23.06
CA GLN A 297 -16.67 -20.64 23.79
C GLN A 297 -17.52 -21.90 23.54
N PRO A 298 -17.93 -22.67 24.57
CA PRO A 298 -18.91 -23.74 24.38
C PRO A 298 -20.17 -23.10 23.77
N HIS A 299 -20.67 -23.67 22.68
CA HIS A 299 -21.95 -23.27 22.11
C HIS A 299 -22.99 -23.33 23.24
N ALA A 300 -23.43 -22.18 23.73
CA ALA A 300 -24.65 -22.10 24.49
C ALA A 300 -25.75 -22.58 23.52
N ALA A 301 -26.20 -23.80 23.72
CA ALA A 301 -27.33 -24.37 22.98
C ALA A 301 -28.52 -23.45 23.22
N ALA A 302 -29.04 -22.87 22.12
CA ALA A 302 -30.33 -22.20 22.08
C ALA A 302 -31.41 -23.26 21.90
#